data_c29b5cd1d758c2d84f6f324694cbbfc8
#
_entry.id   c29b5cd1d758c2d84f6f324694cbbfc8
#
_cell.length_a   1.000
_cell.length_b   1.000
_cell.length_c   1.000
_cell.angle_alpha   90.00
_cell.angle_beta   90.00
_cell.angle_gamma   90.00
#
_symmetry.space_group_name_H-M   'P 1'
#
loop_
_entity.id
_entity.type
_entity.pdbx_description
1 polymer ?
#
loop_
_entity_poly.entity_id
_entity_poly.type
_entity_poly.pdbx_seq_one_letter_code
_entity_poly.pdbx_strand_id
1 'polypeptide(L)'
;MYRKVLNYLRGQVTVEVESAAPERVLNLCAAHGIPFWGLTWLSELRLRAAIDRAELPRLRQVLTQTDAVLTVVRTEGAPEVWRQYRR
;
A
#
# COMPACT_ATOMS: atom_id res chain seq x y z
N MET A 1 -13.87 12.78 -2.92
CA MET A 1 -13.32 13.87 -2.13
C MET A 1 -13.26 13.56 -0.65
N TYR A 2 -14.39 13.21 -0.09
CA TYR A 2 -14.47 12.86 1.32
C TYR A 2 -13.52 11.73 1.68
N ARG A 3 -13.49 10.73 0.85
CA ARG A 3 -12.65 9.58 1.05
C ARG A 3 -11.17 9.92 1.04
N LYS A 4 -10.79 10.84 0.18
CA LYS A 4 -9.43 11.31 0.13
C LYS A 4 -9.00 11.99 1.41
N VAL A 5 -9.91 12.77 1.97
CA VAL A 5 -9.63 13.47 3.22
C VAL A 5 -9.41 12.46 4.34
N LEU A 6 -10.24 11.46 4.41
CA LEU A 6 -10.10 10.44 5.42
C LEU A 6 -8.78 9.69 5.30
N ASN A 7 -8.41 9.35 4.08
CA ASN A 7 -7.15 8.66 3.85
C ASN A 7 -5.98 9.50 4.28
N TYR A 8 -6.05 10.79 4.01
CA TYR A 8 -4.98 11.69 4.41
C TYR A 8 -4.86 11.77 5.93
N LEU A 9 -6.00 11.85 6.61
CA LEU A 9 -5.99 11.96 8.06
C LEU A 9 -5.48 10.69 8.73
N ARG A 10 -5.77 9.55 8.14
CA ARG A 10 -5.29 8.29 8.69
C ARG A 10 -3.86 8.00 8.34
N GLY A 11 -3.38 8.69 7.33
CA GLY A 11 -2.07 8.39 6.79
C GLY A 11 -2.13 7.30 5.74
N GLN A 12 -1.19 7.35 4.84
CA GLN A 12 -1.10 6.35 3.78
C GLN A 12 0.34 5.89 3.67
N VAL A 13 0.52 4.70 3.15
CA VAL A 13 1.86 4.18 2.90
C VAL A 13 1.98 3.83 1.43
N THR A 14 3.16 4.06 0.90
CA THR A 14 3.49 3.61 -0.44
C THR A 14 4.25 2.31 -0.30
N VAL A 15 3.77 1.28 -0.98
CA VAL A 15 4.38 -0.03 -0.90
C VAL A 15 4.80 -0.48 -2.28
N GLU A 16 5.83 -1.30 -2.32
CA GLU A 16 6.25 -1.99 -3.54
C GLU A 16 6.08 -3.47 -3.31
N VAL A 17 5.56 -4.14 -4.33
CA VAL A 17 5.32 -5.56 -4.26
C VAL A 17 6.02 -6.20 -5.44
N GLU A 18 6.82 -7.21 -5.15
CA GLU A 18 7.50 -7.99 -6.17
C GLU A 18 6.99 -9.42 -6.10
N SER A 19 6.59 -9.97 -7.25
CA SER A 19 5.99 -11.30 -7.29
C SER A 19 6.14 -11.85 -8.68
N ALA A 20 6.17 -13.19 -8.77
CA ALA A 20 6.17 -13.85 -10.06
C ALA A 20 4.86 -13.65 -10.79
N ALA A 21 3.79 -13.33 -10.05
CA ALA A 21 2.48 -13.08 -10.64
C ALA A 21 1.85 -11.88 -9.97
N PRO A 22 2.29 -10.65 -10.31
CA PRO A 22 1.80 -9.47 -9.60
C PRO A 22 0.30 -9.25 -9.77
N GLU A 23 -0.26 -9.65 -10.90
CA GLU A 23 -1.71 -9.49 -11.11
C GLU A 23 -2.50 -10.29 -10.12
N ARG A 24 -1.96 -11.42 -9.69
CA ARG A 24 -2.62 -12.22 -8.69
C ARG A 24 -2.68 -11.48 -7.36
N VAL A 25 -1.63 -10.72 -7.06
CA VAL A 25 -1.61 -9.90 -5.86
C VAL A 25 -2.72 -8.86 -5.92
N LEU A 26 -2.87 -8.20 -7.07
CA LEU A 26 -3.92 -7.21 -7.23
C LEU A 26 -5.30 -7.84 -7.07
N ASN A 27 -5.48 -9.01 -7.63
CA ASN A 27 -6.75 -9.72 -7.50
C ASN A 27 -7.04 -10.09 -6.06
N LEU A 28 -6.03 -10.49 -5.32
CA LEU A 28 -6.20 -10.83 -3.92
C LEU A 28 -6.58 -9.60 -3.10
N CYS A 29 -5.96 -8.46 -3.39
CA CYS A 29 -6.33 -7.23 -2.71
C CYS A 29 -7.80 -6.91 -2.95
N ALA A 30 -8.23 -7.04 -4.20
CA ALA A 30 -9.62 -6.77 -4.53
C ALA A 30 -10.55 -7.75 -3.81
N ALA A 31 -10.19 -9.02 -3.79
CA ALA A 31 -11.02 -10.04 -3.17
C ALA A 31 -11.15 -9.83 -1.67
N HIS A 32 -10.14 -9.28 -1.05
CA HIS A 32 -10.16 -9.03 0.39
C HIS A 32 -10.59 -7.62 0.75
N GLY A 33 -10.99 -6.84 -0.25
CA GLY A 33 -11.49 -5.50 0.01
C GLY A 33 -10.44 -4.53 0.49
N ILE A 34 -9.20 -4.71 0.07
CA ILE A 34 -8.12 -3.79 0.43
C ILE A 34 -7.99 -2.77 -0.68
N PRO A 35 -8.40 -1.51 -0.46
CA PRO A 35 -8.30 -0.50 -1.50
C PRO A 35 -6.86 -0.07 -1.71
N PHE A 36 -6.51 0.20 -2.95
CA PHE A 36 -5.22 0.75 -3.28
C PHE A 36 -5.40 1.76 -4.40
N TRP A 37 -4.42 2.64 -4.54
CA TRP A 37 -4.48 3.66 -5.57
C TRP A 37 -3.07 4.03 -5.98
N GLY A 38 -2.97 4.80 -7.07
CA GLY A 38 -1.68 5.26 -7.55
C GLY A 38 -0.82 4.12 -8.05
N LEU A 39 -1.44 3.11 -8.65
CA LEU A 39 -0.71 1.95 -9.12
C LEU A 39 0.27 2.32 -10.22
N THR A 40 1.51 1.91 -10.05
CA THR A 40 2.57 2.15 -11.01
C THR A 40 3.36 0.86 -11.19
N TRP A 41 3.54 0.44 -12.43
CA TRP A 41 4.35 -0.73 -12.74
C TRP A 41 5.81 -0.30 -12.86
N LEU A 42 6.64 -0.87 -12.01
CA LEU A 42 8.08 -0.60 -12.06
C LEU A 42 8.79 -1.56 -12.98
N SER A 43 8.27 -2.76 -13.13
CA SER A 43 8.75 -3.75 -14.05
C SER A 43 7.65 -4.79 -14.24
N GLU A 44 7.92 -5.82 -14.97
CA GLU A 44 6.93 -6.87 -15.19
C GLU A 44 6.56 -7.61 -13.91
N LEU A 45 7.48 -7.63 -12.95
CA LEU A 45 7.27 -8.39 -11.73
C LEU A 45 7.15 -7.50 -10.50
N ARG A 46 7.16 -6.20 -10.67
CA ARG A 46 7.21 -5.28 -9.54
C ARG A 46 6.27 -4.11 -9.77
N LEU A 47 5.49 -3.82 -8.76
CA LEU A 47 4.57 -2.69 -8.82
C LEU A 47 4.65 -1.86 -7.56
N ARG A 48 4.16 -0.64 -7.65
CA ARG A 48 4.10 0.28 -6.53
C ARG A 48 2.68 0.81 -6.43
N ALA A 49 2.19 0.93 -5.21
CA ALA A 49 0.86 1.47 -4.99
C ALA A 49 0.79 2.08 -3.61
N ALA A 50 -0.24 2.87 -3.39
CA ALA A 50 -0.50 3.45 -2.09
C ALA A 50 -1.69 2.75 -1.47
N ILE A 51 -1.63 2.57 -0.17
CA ILE A 51 -2.76 2.02 0.59
C ILE A 51 -2.90 2.80 1.88
N ASP A 52 -4.06 2.66 2.51
CA ASP A 52 -4.29 3.19 3.84
C ASP A 52 -3.36 2.47 4.81
N ARG A 53 -2.71 3.23 5.67
CA ARG A 53 -1.77 2.63 6.61
C ARG A 53 -2.44 1.59 7.50
N ALA A 54 -3.72 1.79 7.79
CA ALA A 54 -4.45 0.84 8.63
C ALA A 54 -4.61 -0.51 7.95
N GLU A 55 -4.48 -0.57 6.63
CA GLU A 55 -4.63 -1.82 5.91
C GLU A 55 -3.32 -2.59 5.76
N LEU A 56 -2.23 -2.01 6.19
CA LEU A 56 -0.93 -2.65 5.99
C LEU A 56 -0.82 -4.03 6.64
N PRO A 57 -1.24 -4.21 7.90
CA PRO A 57 -1.16 -5.54 8.50
C PRO A 57 -1.99 -6.57 7.76
N ARG A 58 -3.14 -6.13 7.27
CA ARG A 58 -4.03 -7.01 6.55
C ARG A 58 -3.43 -7.41 5.21
N LEU A 59 -2.80 -6.46 4.55
CA LEU A 59 -2.13 -6.74 3.30
C LEU A 59 -0.99 -7.74 3.51
N ARG A 60 -0.20 -7.54 4.55
CA ARG A 60 0.88 -8.47 4.85
C ARG A 60 0.35 -9.88 5.03
N GLN A 61 -0.77 -9.99 5.74
CA GLN A 61 -1.34 -11.30 5.98
C GLN A 61 -1.83 -11.95 4.70
N VAL A 62 -2.48 -11.17 3.85
CA VAL A 62 -2.97 -11.69 2.58
C VAL A 62 -1.81 -12.18 1.71
N LEU A 63 -0.71 -11.43 1.73
CA LEU A 63 0.42 -11.76 0.88
C LEU A 63 1.18 -13.00 1.35
N THR A 64 0.94 -13.46 2.58
CA THR A 64 1.57 -14.69 3.02
C THR A 64 1.11 -15.90 2.20
N GLN A 65 0.01 -15.75 1.48
CA GLN A 65 -0.49 -16.81 0.61
C GLN A 65 0.19 -16.83 -0.76
N THR A 66 1.12 -15.94 -0.97
CA THR A 66 1.77 -15.79 -2.26
C THR A 66 3.28 -15.79 -2.06
N ASP A 67 4.00 -15.69 -3.19
CA ASP A 67 5.45 -15.53 -3.17
C ASP A 67 5.84 -14.06 -3.10
N ALA A 68 4.89 -13.17 -2.89
CA ALA A 68 5.13 -11.73 -2.98
C ALA A 68 6.01 -11.23 -1.86
N VAL A 69 6.89 -10.30 -2.20
CA VAL A 69 7.72 -9.60 -1.22
C VAL A 69 7.24 -8.17 -1.17
N LEU A 70 6.90 -7.74 0.04
CA LEU A 70 6.36 -6.41 0.27
C LEU A 70 7.41 -5.52 0.91
N THR A 71 7.59 -4.33 0.33
CA THR A 71 8.51 -3.33 0.88
C THR A 71 7.73 -2.05 1.10
N VAL A 72 7.82 -1.49 2.29
CA VAL A 72 7.23 -0.20 2.59
C VAL A 72 8.22 0.86 2.18
N VAL A 73 7.83 1.67 1.21
CA VAL A 73 8.73 2.67 0.63
C VAL A 73 8.60 4.00 1.35
N ARG A 74 7.37 4.39 1.67
CA ARG A 74 7.15 5.71 2.21
C ARG A 74 5.85 5.76 2.98
N THR A 75 5.85 6.50 4.08
CA THR A 75 4.67 6.76 4.88
C THR A 75 4.31 8.23 4.75
N GLU A 76 3.03 8.51 4.50
CA GLU A 76 2.56 9.87 4.35
C GLU A 76 1.32 10.07 5.18
N GLY A 77 0.99 11.35 5.43
CA GLY A 77 -0.18 11.71 6.19
C GLY A 77 0.22 12.29 7.52
N ALA A 78 -0.67 12.15 8.50
CA ALA A 78 -0.45 12.76 9.80
C ALA A 78 0.91 12.42 10.42
N PRO A 79 1.35 11.17 10.41
CA PRO A 79 2.67 10.86 10.99
C PRO A 79 3.80 11.58 10.31
N GLU A 80 3.68 11.76 9.01
CA GLU A 80 4.69 12.47 8.26
C GLU A 80 4.75 13.93 8.67
N VAL A 81 3.59 14.54 8.79
CA VAL A 81 3.50 15.92 9.22
C VAL A 81 4.09 16.09 10.61
N TRP A 82 3.82 15.17 11.48
CA TRP A 82 4.37 15.16 12.83
C TRP A 82 5.87 15.21 12.81
N ARG A 83 6.45 14.39 12.00
CA ARG A 83 7.89 14.30 11.93
C ARG A 83 8.51 15.59 11.48
N GLN A 84 7.90 16.23 10.50
CA GLN A 84 8.39 17.51 10.05
C GLN A 84 8.29 18.55 11.13
N TYR A 85 7.24 18.50 11.85
CA TYR A 85 6.97 19.45 12.92
C TYR A 85 8.00 19.39 14.01
N ARG A 86 8.45 18.22 14.31
CA ARG A 86 9.38 18.04 15.40
C ARG A 86 10.77 18.54 15.09
N ARG A 87 10.98 18.80 13.87
CA ARG A 87 12.23 19.41 13.47
C ARG A 87 12.14 20.88 13.54
#